data_899c69f10eb8124f4a116362095fe87a
#
_entry.id   899c69f10eb8124f4a116362095fe87a
#
_cell.length_a   1.000
_cell.length_b   1.000
_cell.length_c   1.000
_cell.angle_alpha   90.00
_cell.angle_beta   90.00
_cell.angle_gamma   90.00
#
_symmetry.space_group_name_H-M   'P 1'
#
loop_
_entity.id
_entity.type
_entity.pdbx_description
1 polymer ?
#
loop_
_entity_poly.entity_id
_entity_poly.type
_entity_poly.pdbx_seq_one_letter_code
_entity_poly.pdbx_strand_id
1 'polypeptide(L)'
;MAARRRTTARSAVLPAGRGVPDVGQLIPSLRSIAVGLVLLALAVGGYLAARETSLFAVTTVDVRGGTPLLRAQVRAALAGEFGRSLLKVDGSEVAQRVEALPEVRSFTYDRSFPHTLRVVVRRELPVLVVRRVPGADAFLVAASGRVLRMLPHPRLSSLPRLWVKKDVPLTVGQRLPRNVAGATSALATLRGAGLPGGVKTVVVAKDELTLELGGGLEVRLGDPGDIRLKLTLARRILGLTGAAAGGQGYLDVSLPERPVLDTNPQVGG
;
A
#
# COMPACT_ATOMS: atom_id res chain seq x y z
N MET A 1 3.55 -42.62 88.17
CA MET A 1 2.21 -42.75 87.55
C MET A 1 2.26 -42.12 86.15
N ALA A 2 2.38 -42.99 85.13
CA ALA A 2 2.52 -42.56 83.73
C ALA A 2 1.29 -42.98 83.01
N ALA A 3 0.55 -42.00 82.51
CA ALA A 3 -0.64 -42.21 81.70
C ALA A 3 -0.28 -42.25 80.21
N ARG A 4 -0.37 -43.41 79.60
CA ARG A 4 -0.22 -43.69 78.16
C ARG A 4 -1.46 -43.11 77.42
N ARG A 5 -1.27 -42.11 76.60
CA ARG A 5 -2.26 -41.69 75.59
C ARG A 5 -2.19 -42.60 74.38
N ARG A 6 -3.27 -43.33 74.11
CA ARG A 6 -3.47 -44.09 72.88
C ARG A 6 -3.88 -43.15 71.82
N THR A 7 -3.06 -43.02 70.79
CA THR A 7 -3.38 -42.33 69.53
C THR A 7 -4.16 -43.29 68.64
N THR A 8 -5.42 -43.05 68.46
CA THR A 8 -6.26 -43.75 67.48
C THR A 8 -5.94 -43.23 66.08
N ALA A 9 -5.31 -44.07 65.26
CA ALA A 9 -5.13 -43.77 63.86
C ALA A 9 -6.49 -43.76 63.12
N ARG A 10 -6.85 -42.62 62.60
CA ARG A 10 -8.05 -42.45 61.78
C ARG A 10 -7.64 -42.86 60.38
N SER A 11 -8.09 -44.02 59.90
CA SER A 11 -7.93 -44.47 58.50
C SER A 11 -8.71 -43.54 57.61
N ALA A 12 -8.00 -42.77 56.78
CA ALA A 12 -8.61 -41.96 55.73
C ALA A 12 -9.09 -42.93 54.63
N VAL A 13 -10.38 -43.05 54.52
CA VAL A 13 -11.02 -43.73 53.36
C VAL A 13 -10.88 -42.80 52.17
N LEU A 14 -10.03 -43.20 51.22
CA LEU A 14 -9.94 -42.58 49.91
C LEU A 14 -11.27 -42.80 49.18
N PRO A 15 -11.88 -41.75 48.60
CA PRO A 15 -13.09 -41.92 47.78
C PRO A 15 -12.72 -42.70 46.53
N ALA A 16 -13.35 -43.84 46.36
CA ALA A 16 -13.23 -44.71 45.20
C ALA A 16 -13.56 -43.95 43.92
N GLY A 17 -12.66 -44.13 42.97
CA GLY A 17 -12.77 -43.98 41.52
C GLY A 17 -13.84 -43.05 40.96
N ARG A 18 -13.40 -41.87 40.44
CA ARG A 18 -14.12 -41.23 39.35
C ARG A 18 -14.14 -42.24 38.20
N GLY A 19 -15.32 -42.81 37.98
CA GLY A 19 -15.57 -43.66 36.82
C GLY A 19 -15.10 -43.00 35.54
N VAL A 20 -14.23 -43.66 34.80
CA VAL A 20 -13.87 -43.25 33.45
C VAL A 20 -15.17 -43.10 32.68
N PRO A 21 -15.46 -41.95 32.04
CA PRO A 21 -16.69 -41.80 31.28
C PRO A 21 -16.72 -42.92 30.23
N ASP A 22 -17.81 -43.66 30.24
CA ASP A 22 -18.02 -44.77 29.33
C ASP A 22 -18.04 -44.25 27.89
N VAL A 23 -16.90 -44.41 27.16
CA VAL A 23 -16.75 -43.96 25.77
C VAL A 23 -17.76 -44.62 24.83
N GLY A 24 -18.37 -45.73 25.27
CA GLY A 24 -19.43 -46.42 24.55
C GLY A 24 -20.72 -45.58 24.38
N GLN A 25 -20.96 -44.57 25.28
CA GLN A 25 -22.14 -43.67 25.16
C GLN A 25 -21.94 -42.54 24.14
N LEU A 26 -20.71 -42.36 23.59
CA LEU A 26 -20.41 -41.36 22.57
C LEU A 26 -20.63 -41.85 21.14
N ILE A 27 -21.03 -43.11 20.94
CA ILE A 27 -21.34 -43.64 19.60
C ILE A 27 -22.75 -43.13 19.24
N PRO A 28 -22.89 -42.23 18.30
CA PRO A 28 -24.19 -41.72 17.91
C PRO A 28 -25.05 -42.87 17.33
N SER A 29 -26.31 -42.93 17.71
CA SER A 29 -27.20 -43.94 17.17
C SER A 29 -27.33 -43.81 15.65
N LEU A 30 -27.58 -44.91 14.93
CA LEU A 30 -27.80 -44.88 13.48
C LEU A 30 -28.85 -43.84 13.06
N ARG A 31 -29.87 -43.62 13.90
CA ARG A 31 -30.89 -42.57 13.70
C ARG A 31 -30.29 -41.16 13.78
N SER A 32 -29.41 -40.91 14.75
CA SER A 32 -28.72 -39.60 14.88
C SER A 32 -27.79 -39.34 13.69
N ILE A 33 -27.09 -40.35 13.21
CA ILE A 33 -26.24 -40.25 12.00
C ILE A 33 -27.12 -39.97 10.78
N ALA A 34 -28.23 -40.67 10.60
CA ALA A 34 -29.15 -40.46 9.49
C ALA A 34 -29.75 -39.05 9.49
N VAL A 35 -30.17 -38.55 10.64
CA VAL A 35 -30.66 -37.15 10.78
C VAL A 35 -29.56 -36.15 10.48
N GLY A 36 -28.34 -36.39 10.97
CA GLY A 36 -27.21 -35.53 10.67
C GLY A 36 -26.88 -35.47 9.17
N LEU A 37 -26.92 -36.62 8.48
CA LEU A 37 -26.71 -36.66 7.02
C LEU A 37 -27.81 -35.95 6.25
N VAL A 38 -29.06 -36.10 6.65
CA VAL A 38 -30.20 -35.37 6.02
C VAL A 38 -30.05 -33.87 6.21
N LEU A 39 -29.70 -33.40 7.42
CA LEU A 39 -29.46 -31.98 7.68
C LEU A 39 -28.27 -31.44 6.88
N LEU A 40 -27.19 -32.21 6.79
CA LEU A 40 -26.05 -31.86 5.96
C LEU A 40 -26.42 -31.76 4.47
N ALA A 41 -27.17 -32.75 3.96
CA ALA A 41 -27.63 -32.75 2.57
C ALA A 41 -28.55 -31.55 2.27
N LEU A 42 -29.45 -31.20 3.20
CA LEU A 42 -30.30 -30.01 3.09
C LEU A 42 -29.47 -28.71 3.12
N ALA A 43 -28.47 -28.63 4.01
CA ALA A 43 -27.59 -27.47 4.10
C ALA A 43 -26.75 -27.31 2.82
N VAL A 44 -26.15 -28.38 2.32
CA VAL A 44 -25.36 -28.38 1.07
C VAL A 44 -26.25 -28.08 -0.13
N GLY A 45 -27.43 -28.72 -0.22
CA GLY A 45 -28.40 -28.47 -1.29
C GLY A 45 -28.91 -27.03 -1.28
N GLY A 46 -29.28 -26.51 -0.09
CA GLY A 46 -29.66 -25.11 0.10
C GLY A 46 -28.56 -24.12 -0.28
N TYR A 47 -27.31 -24.40 0.09
CA TYR A 47 -26.15 -23.59 -0.31
C TYR A 47 -25.93 -23.60 -1.83
N LEU A 48 -25.99 -24.78 -2.46
CA LEU A 48 -25.82 -24.88 -3.91
C LEU A 48 -26.96 -24.17 -4.65
N ALA A 49 -28.18 -24.30 -4.19
CA ALA A 49 -29.34 -23.59 -4.73
C ALA A 49 -29.19 -22.08 -4.57
N ALA A 50 -28.79 -21.59 -3.39
CA ALA A 50 -28.54 -20.18 -3.12
C ALA A 50 -27.41 -19.61 -3.98
N ARG A 51 -26.41 -20.44 -4.29
CA ARG A 51 -25.27 -20.07 -5.15
C ARG A 51 -25.70 -19.91 -6.62
N GLU A 52 -26.65 -20.74 -7.10
CA GLU A 52 -27.11 -20.74 -8.49
C GLU A 52 -28.26 -19.77 -8.75
N THR A 53 -29.00 -19.39 -7.70
CA THR A 53 -30.15 -18.49 -7.81
C THR A 53 -29.76 -17.02 -7.71
N SER A 54 -30.67 -16.13 -8.14
CA SER A 54 -30.55 -14.68 -8.03
C SER A 54 -30.73 -14.14 -6.60
N LEU A 55 -30.99 -15.02 -5.61
CA LEU A 55 -31.21 -14.62 -4.21
C LEU A 55 -30.10 -13.77 -3.63
N PHE A 56 -28.85 -13.96 -4.08
CA PHE A 56 -27.68 -13.20 -3.66
C PHE A 56 -26.99 -12.53 -4.85
N ALA A 57 -27.74 -12.23 -5.92
CA ALA A 57 -27.16 -11.56 -7.08
C ALA A 57 -26.65 -10.15 -6.72
N VAL A 58 -25.48 -9.81 -7.19
CA VAL A 58 -24.91 -8.46 -7.05
C VAL A 58 -25.76 -7.48 -7.83
N THR A 59 -26.48 -6.62 -7.13
CA THR A 59 -27.23 -5.50 -7.73
C THR A 59 -26.50 -4.16 -7.52
N THR A 60 -25.63 -4.10 -6.51
CA THR A 60 -24.91 -2.87 -6.15
C THR A 60 -23.45 -3.13 -5.93
N VAL A 61 -22.58 -2.31 -6.55
CA VAL A 61 -21.14 -2.25 -6.27
C VAL A 61 -20.87 -0.93 -5.56
N ASP A 62 -20.70 -1.00 -4.22
CA ASP A 62 -20.41 0.16 -3.35
C ASP A 62 -18.90 0.37 -3.29
N VAL A 63 -18.40 1.34 -4.05
CA VAL A 63 -16.98 1.69 -4.07
C VAL A 63 -16.71 2.90 -3.19
N ARG A 64 -15.87 2.71 -2.17
CA ARG A 64 -15.47 3.76 -1.23
C ARG A 64 -13.98 4.10 -1.35
N GLY A 65 -13.63 5.32 -0.96
CA GLY A 65 -12.27 5.85 -1.07
C GLY A 65 -11.92 6.37 -2.48
N GLY A 66 -10.69 6.83 -2.65
CA GLY A 66 -10.23 7.39 -3.92
C GLY A 66 -10.97 8.64 -4.41
N THR A 67 -10.70 9.03 -5.64
CA THR A 67 -11.40 10.12 -6.34
C THR A 67 -12.71 9.63 -6.96
N PRO A 68 -13.68 10.53 -7.29
CA PRO A 68 -14.89 10.14 -8.01
C PRO A 68 -14.57 9.39 -9.31
N LEU A 69 -13.54 9.81 -10.05
CA LEU A 69 -13.10 9.17 -11.28
C LEU A 69 -12.60 7.75 -11.03
N LEU A 70 -11.74 7.57 -10.01
CA LEU A 70 -11.22 6.24 -9.65
C LEU A 70 -12.36 5.29 -9.22
N ARG A 71 -13.33 5.80 -8.44
CA ARG A 71 -14.50 5.00 -8.07
C ARG A 71 -15.32 4.56 -9.29
N ALA A 72 -15.48 5.44 -10.27
CA ALA A 72 -16.16 5.11 -11.52
C ALA A 72 -15.39 4.03 -12.31
N GLN A 73 -14.05 4.15 -12.40
CA GLN A 73 -13.20 3.15 -13.05
C GLN A 73 -13.27 1.78 -12.37
N VAL A 74 -13.21 1.74 -11.01
CA VAL A 74 -13.35 0.49 -10.25
C VAL A 74 -14.72 -0.14 -10.48
N ARG A 75 -15.79 0.68 -10.46
CA ARG A 75 -17.15 0.17 -10.74
C ARG A 75 -17.26 -0.39 -12.15
N ALA A 76 -16.67 0.27 -13.12
CA ALA A 76 -16.62 -0.21 -14.51
C ALA A 76 -15.81 -1.50 -14.64
N ALA A 77 -14.67 -1.60 -13.97
CA ALA A 77 -13.84 -2.82 -13.96
C ALA A 77 -14.58 -4.03 -13.36
N LEU A 78 -15.50 -3.78 -12.43
CA LEU A 78 -16.31 -4.80 -11.76
C LEU A 78 -17.70 -4.97 -12.39
N ALA A 79 -17.95 -4.36 -13.56
CA ALA A 79 -19.26 -4.46 -14.22
C ALA A 79 -19.68 -5.90 -14.51
N GLY A 80 -18.72 -6.81 -14.78
CA GLY A 80 -18.98 -8.22 -14.99
C GLY A 80 -19.46 -9.00 -13.77
N GLU A 81 -19.44 -8.40 -12.57
CA GLU A 81 -19.95 -9.02 -11.35
C GLU A 81 -21.45 -8.78 -11.14
N PHE A 82 -22.05 -7.82 -11.83
CA PHE A 82 -23.51 -7.59 -11.74
C PHE A 82 -24.28 -8.82 -12.22
N GLY A 83 -25.30 -9.17 -11.47
CA GLY A 83 -26.13 -10.34 -11.72
C GLY A 83 -25.53 -11.68 -11.28
N ARG A 84 -24.24 -11.75 -10.96
CA ARG A 84 -23.60 -12.94 -10.38
C ARG A 84 -23.95 -13.05 -8.88
N SER A 85 -24.15 -14.26 -8.39
CA SER A 85 -24.33 -14.46 -6.94
C SER A 85 -23.09 -14.05 -6.17
N LEU A 86 -23.26 -13.28 -5.06
CA LEU A 86 -22.17 -12.93 -4.14
C LEU A 86 -21.39 -14.15 -3.64
N LEU A 87 -22.03 -15.32 -3.58
CA LEU A 87 -21.39 -16.58 -3.18
C LEU A 87 -20.43 -17.11 -4.27
N LYS A 88 -20.59 -16.68 -5.52
CA LYS A 88 -19.75 -17.03 -6.66
C LYS A 88 -18.66 -15.99 -6.97
N VAL A 89 -18.71 -14.81 -6.37
CA VAL A 89 -17.71 -13.79 -6.61
C VAL A 89 -16.33 -14.32 -6.19
N ASP A 90 -15.41 -14.42 -7.15
CA ASP A 90 -14.05 -14.85 -6.89
C ASP A 90 -13.17 -13.64 -6.52
N GLY A 91 -12.54 -13.73 -5.35
CA GLY A 91 -11.63 -12.70 -4.87
C GLY A 91 -10.42 -12.49 -5.76
N SER A 92 -9.94 -13.52 -6.43
CA SER A 92 -8.81 -13.41 -7.35
C SER A 92 -9.18 -12.66 -8.62
N GLU A 93 -10.38 -12.86 -9.17
CA GLU A 93 -10.89 -12.09 -10.31
C GLU A 93 -11.08 -10.61 -9.95
N VAL A 94 -11.68 -10.35 -8.77
CA VAL A 94 -11.84 -8.98 -8.24
C VAL A 94 -10.47 -8.32 -8.08
N ALA A 95 -9.49 -9.02 -7.48
CA ALA A 95 -8.14 -8.53 -7.29
C ALA A 95 -7.49 -8.19 -8.64
N GLN A 96 -7.50 -9.10 -9.58
CA GLN A 96 -6.88 -8.90 -10.89
C GLN A 96 -7.45 -7.67 -11.61
N ARG A 97 -8.76 -7.47 -11.57
CA ARG A 97 -9.42 -6.34 -12.25
C ARG A 97 -9.15 -5.00 -11.55
N VAL A 98 -9.16 -4.97 -10.22
CA VAL A 98 -8.96 -3.74 -9.44
C VAL A 98 -7.49 -3.34 -9.40
N GLU A 99 -6.55 -4.29 -9.26
CA GLU A 99 -5.09 -4.03 -9.26
C GLU A 99 -4.55 -3.65 -10.63
N ALA A 100 -5.25 -4.02 -11.71
CA ALA A 100 -4.92 -3.56 -13.06
C ALA A 100 -5.04 -2.03 -13.20
N LEU A 101 -5.84 -1.37 -12.35
CA LEU A 101 -5.99 0.08 -12.37
C LEU A 101 -4.73 0.76 -11.80
N PRO A 102 -4.03 1.62 -12.57
CA PRO A 102 -2.75 2.20 -12.15
C PRO A 102 -2.83 3.07 -10.88
N GLU A 103 -3.96 3.73 -10.68
CA GLU A 103 -4.19 4.63 -9.54
C GLU A 103 -4.59 3.90 -8.25
N VAL A 104 -4.76 2.58 -8.27
CA VAL A 104 -5.04 1.77 -7.08
C VAL A 104 -3.72 1.33 -6.42
N ARG A 105 -3.52 1.73 -5.16
CA ARG A 105 -2.42 1.29 -4.32
C ARG A 105 -2.73 -0.02 -3.62
N SER A 106 -3.90 -0.09 -3.03
CA SER A 106 -4.44 -1.26 -2.35
C SER A 106 -5.95 -1.17 -2.31
N PHE A 107 -6.59 -2.30 -2.14
CA PHE A 107 -8.02 -2.37 -1.95
C PHE A 107 -8.36 -3.49 -0.97
N THR A 108 -9.56 -3.43 -0.42
CA THR A 108 -10.22 -4.50 0.31
C THR A 108 -11.62 -4.65 -0.26
N TYR A 109 -12.15 -5.86 -0.28
CA TYR A 109 -13.53 -6.09 -0.67
C TYR A 109 -14.26 -6.92 0.38
N ASP A 110 -15.56 -6.74 0.45
CA ASP A 110 -16.46 -7.45 1.35
C ASP A 110 -17.78 -7.76 0.64
N ARG A 111 -18.35 -8.92 0.97
CA ARG A 111 -19.66 -9.36 0.50
C ARG A 111 -20.72 -8.89 1.48
N SER A 112 -21.28 -7.71 1.25
CA SER A 112 -22.34 -7.15 2.09
C SER A 112 -23.68 -7.69 1.63
N PHE A 113 -24.07 -8.82 2.22
CA PHE A 113 -25.33 -9.47 1.90
C PHE A 113 -26.54 -8.55 2.13
N PRO A 114 -27.66 -8.71 1.35
CA PRO A 114 -27.85 -9.78 0.38
C PRO A 114 -27.31 -9.51 -1.03
N HIS A 115 -27.05 -8.25 -1.46
CA HIS A 115 -26.89 -7.90 -2.87
C HIS A 115 -25.75 -6.95 -3.17
N THR A 116 -24.92 -6.59 -2.18
CA THR A 116 -23.92 -5.54 -2.33
C THR A 116 -22.49 -6.10 -2.28
N LEU A 117 -21.72 -5.84 -3.33
CA LEU A 117 -20.27 -6.00 -3.31
C LEU A 117 -19.64 -4.67 -2.88
N ARG A 118 -19.10 -4.62 -1.67
CA ARG A 118 -18.42 -3.44 -1.15
C ARG A 118 -16.94 -3.51 -1.44
N VAL A 119 -16.38 -2.43 -2.02
CA VAL A 119 -14.95 -2.33 -2.32
C VAL A 119 -14.42 -1.01 -1.75
N VAL A 120 -13.40 -1.10 -0.92
CA VAL A 120 -12.71 0.08 -0.36
C VAL A 120 -11.36 0.19 -1.01
N VAL A 121 -11.11 1.29 -1.74
CA VAL A 121 -9.86 1.51 -2.47
C VAL A 121 -9.04 2.60 -1.82
N ARG A 122 -7.73 2.37 -1.73
CA ARG A 122 -6.74 3.39 -1.39
C ARG A 122 -6.01 3.78 -2.67
N ARG A 123 -6.07 5.06 -2.99
CA ARG A 123 -5.41 5.54 -4.21
C ARG A 123 -3.91 5.66 -4.03
N GLU A 124 -3.20 5.45 -5.12
CA GLU A 124 -1.80 5.83 -5.26
C GLU A 124 -1.69 7.34 -5.42
N LEU A 125 -0.76 7.96 -4.71
CA LEU A 125 -0.60 9.41 -4.74
C LEU A 125 0.61 9.80 -5.61
N PRO A 126 0.44 10.72 -6.58
CA PRO A 126 1.56 11.16 -7.40
C PRO A 126 2.55 11.98 -6.56
N VAL A 127 3.84 11.83 -6.81
CA VAL A 127 4.93 12.57 -6.13
C VAL A 127 5.74 13.41 -7.10
N LEU A 128 5.73 13.09 -8.38
CA LEU A 128 6.46 13.82 -9.39
C LEU A 128 5.82 13.72 -10.78
N VAL A 129 6.22 14.61 -11.68
CA VAL A 129 5.89 14.59 -13.10
C VAL A 129 7.14 14.18 -13.86
N VAL A 130 7.10 13.06 -14.57
CA VAL A 130 8.16 12.64 -15.48
C VAL A 130 7.89 13.18 -16.87
N ARG A 131 8.89 13.79 -17.51
CA ARG A 131 8.83 14.29 -18.89
C ARG A 131 9.94 13.71 -19.73
N ARG A 132 9.66 13.37 -20.96
CA ARG A 132 10.66 12.96 -21.95
C ARG A 132 11.31 14.16 -22.62
N VAL A 133 12.59 14.05 -22.95
CA VAL A 133 13.35 15.06 -23.70
C VAL A 133 14.01 14.36 -24.89
N PRO A 134 13.82 14.86 -26.12
CA PRO A 134 12.81 15.83 -26.55
C PRO A 134 11.41 15.22 -26.54
N GLY A 135 10.40 16.00 -26.18
CA GLY A 135 9.01 15.57 -26.22
C GLY A 135 8.08 16.41 -25.34
N ALA A 136 6.81 16.31 -25.63
CA ALA A 136 5.76 17.01 -24.88
C ALA A 136 5.12 16.12 -23.79
N ASP A 137 5.33 14.80 -23.87
CA ASP A 137 4.68 13.84 -22.99
C ASP A 137 5.09 14.03 -21.52
N ALA A 138 4.10 14.09 -20.67
CA ALA A 138 4.29 14.16 -19.24
C ALA A 138 3.44 13.11 -18.54
N PHE A 139 4.00 12.48 -17.51
CA PHE A 139 3.34 11.40 -16.78
C PHE A 139 3.41 11.68 -15.28
N LEU A 140 2.29 11.43 -14.60
CA LEU A 140 2.27 11.40 -13.15
C LEU A 140 2.82 10.08 -12.65
N VAL A 141 3.74 10.15 -11.69
CA VAL A 141 4.38 8.98 -11.09
C VAL A 141 4.21 9.01 -9.58
N ALA A 142 3.88 7.85 -9.02
CA ALA A 142 3.69 7.65 -7.61
C ALA A 142 5.00 7.44 -6.85
N ALA A 143 4.91 7.48 -5.51
CA ALA A 143 6.02 7.15 -4.62
C ALA A 143 6.56 5.72 -4.82
N SER A 144 5.73 4.79 -5.25
CA SER A 144 6.10 3.42 -5.62
C SER A 144 6.89 3.32 -6.93
N GLY A 145 7.08 4.42 -7.66
CA GLY A 145 7.63 4.46 -9.01
C GLY A 145 6.65 4.04 -10.10
N ARG A 146 5.38 3.76 -9.77
CA ARG A 146 4.37 3.37 -10.75
C ARG A 146 3.91 4.58 -11.55
N VAL A 147 3.87 4.46 -12.87
CA VAL A 147 3.32 5.46 -13.78
C VAL A 147 1.80 5.41 -13.71
N LEU A 148 1.19 6.49 -13.21
CA LEU A 148 -0.26 6.51 -12.92
C LEU A 148 -1.09 6.84 -14.17
N ARG A 149 -0.73 7.94 -14.82
CA ARG A 149 -1.42 8.41 -16.03
C ARG A 149 -0.61 9.46 -16.75
N MET A 150 -0.94 9.67 -18.01
CA MET A 150 -0.44 10.81 -18.77
C MET A 150 -1.12 12.11 -18.31
N LEU A 151 -0.34 13.18 -18.26
CA LEU A 151 -0.80 14.51 -17.84
C LEU A 151 -0.92 15.41 -19.08
N PRO A 152 -2.13 15.78 -19.51
CA PRO A 152 -2.31 16.56 -20.74
C PRO A 152 -1.77 17.99 -20.62
N HIS A 153 -1.77 18.56 -19.41
CA HIS A 153 -1.32 19.91 -19.12
C HIS A 153 -0.28 19.94 -17.98
N PRO A 154 0.99 19.61 -18.26
CA PRO A 154 2.03 19.50 -17.23
C PRO A 154 2.33 20.81 -16.49
N ARG A 155 2.00 21.96 -17.08
CA ARG A 155 2.22 23.28 -16.46
C ARG A 155 1.32 23.52 -15.24
N LEU A 156 0.19 22.85 -15.15
CA LEU A 156 -0.78 22.97 -14.05
C LEU A 156 -0.40 22.14 -12.82
N SER A 157 0.69 21.37 -12.87
CA SER A 157 1.15 20.57 -11.74
C SER A 157 2.19 21.33 -10.91
N SER A 158 1.96 21.41 -9.61
CA SER A 158 2.93 21.91 -8.61
C SER A 158 3.96 20.84 -8.20
N LEU A 159 3.86 19.63 -8.72
CA LEU A 159 4.78 18.55 -8.39
C LEU A 159 6.15 18.78 -9.05
N PRO A 160 7.24 18.33 -8.39
CA PRO A 160 8.57 18.33 -8.96
C PRO A 160 8.62 17.66 -10.34
N ARG A 161 9.51 18.10 -11.20
CA ARG A 161 9.69 17.57 -12.55
C ARG A 161 10.95 16.74 -12.65
N LEU A 162 10.84 15.56 -13.25
CA LEU A 162 11.97 14.72 -13.61
C LEU A 162 12.06 14.62 -15.13
N TRP A 163 13.20 14.98 -15.67
CA TRP A 163 13.46 14.87 -17.10
C TRP A 163 14.18 13.57 -17.40
N VAL A 164 13.64 12.80 -18.32
CA VAL A 164 14.23 11.52 -18.74
C VAL A 164 14.47 11.52 -20.25
N LYS A 165 15.44 10.73 -20.71
CA LYS A 165 15.72 10.53 -22.13
C LYS A 165 14.53 9.84 -22.82
N LYS A 166 14.47 9.96 -24.13
CA LYS A 166 13.37 9.41 -24.96
C LYS A 166 13.30 7.87 -24.90
N ASP A 167 14.41 7.22 -24.69
CA ASP A 167 14.55 5.75 -24.60
C ASP A 167 14.02 5.14 -23.31
N VAL A 168 13.77 5.95 -22.28
CA VAL A 168 13.17 5.47 -21.02
C VAL A 168 11.72 5.06 -21.26
N PRO A 169 11.34 3.80 -21.00
CA PRO A 169 9.97 3.34 -21.17
C PRO A 169 9.07 3.97 -20.12
N LEU A 170 8.04 4.68 -20.56
CA LEU A 170 7.00 5.28 -19.71
C LEU A 170 5.65 4.72 -20.15
N THR A 171 5.25 3.62 -19.55
CA THR A 171 3.97 2.96 -19.81
C THR A 171 3.08 3.06 -18.58
N VAL A 172 1.85 3.54 -18.76
CA VAL A 172 0.86 3.66 -17.69
C VAL A 172 0.63 2.28 -17.05
N GLY A 173 0.67 2.22 -15.73
CA GLY A 173 0.55 0.99 -14.95
C GLY A 173 1.88 0.31 -14.64
N GLN A 174 2.93 0.56 -15.40
CA GLN A 174 4.26 0.00 -15.17
C GLN A 174 5.08 0.84 -14.17
N ARG A 175 6.14 0.25 -13.63
CA ARG A 175 7.10 0.94 -12.78
C ARG A 175 8.24 1.55 -13.60
N LEU A 176 8.74 2.69 -13.14
CA LEU A 176 9.94 3.28 -13.69
C LEU A 176 11.14 2.32 -13.58
N PRO A 177 12.09 2.40 -14.52
CA PRO A 177 13.37 1.70 -14.41
C PRO A 177 14.10 2.03 -13.11
N ARG A 178 14.92 1.10 -12.60
CA ARG A 178 15.57 1.21 -11.28
C ARG A 178 16.43 2.45 -11.14
N ASN A 179 17.14 2.84 -12.20
CA ASN A 179 17.99 4.03 -12.24
C ASN A 179 17.20 5.35 -12.06
N VAL A 180 15.90 5.35 -12.32
CA VAL A 180 15.02 6.51 -12.16
C VAL A 180 14.18 6.41 -10.88
N ALA A 181 14.00 5.21 -10.37
CA ALA A 181 13.15 4.94 -9.19
C ALA A 181 13.69 5.59 -7.90
N GLY A 182 15.00 5.85 -7.81
CA GLY A 182 15.62 6.57 -6.68
C GLY A 182 15.00 7.96 -6.45
N ALA A 183 14.67 8.67 -7.52
CA ALA A 183 14.01 9.96 -7.46
C ALA A 183 12.63 9.91 -6.78
N THR A 184 11.84 8.86 -7.05
CA THR A 184 10.52 8.69 -6.46
C THR A 184 10.60 8.40 -4.97
N SER A 185 11.61 7.62 -4.54
CA SER A 185 11.87 7.31 -3.13
C SER A 185 12.29 8.55 -2.35
N ALA A 186 13.16 9.38 -2.93
CA ALA A 186 13.58 10.65 -2.35
C ALA A 186 12.39 11.58 -2.12
N LEU A 187 11.59 11.79 -3.15
CA LEU A 187 10.43 12.68 -3.07
C LEU A 187 9.32 12.12 -2.18
N ALA A 188 9.15 10.82 -2.11
CA ALA A 188 8.22 10.18 -1.17
C ALA A 188 8.60 10.48 0.28
N THR A 189 9.90 10.50 0.58
CA THR A 189 10.43 10.83 1.92
C THR A 189 10.17 12.30 2.27
N LEU A 190 10.20 13.20 1.29
CA LEU A 190 9.94 14.64 1.49
C LEU A 190 8.46 14.99 1.67
N ARG A 191 7.55 14.08 1.42
CA ARG A 191 6.10 14.35 1.39
C ARG A 191 5.52 14.88 2.71
N GLY A 192 6.13 14.54 3.86
CA GLY A 192 5.69 14.97 5.18
C GLY A 192 6.44 16.18 5.74
N ALA A 193 7.60 16.49 5.17
CA ALA A 193 8.50 17.52 5.68
C ALA A 193 9.40 18.00 4.52
N GLY A 194 8.84 18.83 3.65
CA GLY A 194 9.56 19.35 2.48
C GLY A 194 10.91 20.00 2.81
N LEU A 195 11.74 20.16 1.79
CA LEU A 195 12.92 21.01 1.89
C LEU A 195 12.49 22.48 1.86
N PRO A 196 13.16 23.36 2.64
CA PRO A 196 13.01 24.81 2.47
C PRO A 196 13.22 25.20 1.01
N GLY A 197 12.40 26.11 0.48
CA GLY A 197 12.44 26.51 -0.93
C GLY A 197 11.68 25.57 -1.89
N GLY A 198 11.26 24.39 -1.42
CA GLY A 198 10.54 23.40 -2.24
C GLY A 198 11.37 22.82 -3.38
N VAL A 199 11.08 21.60 -3.79
CA VAL A 199 11.78 20.93 -4.91
C VAL A 199 11.06 21.26 -6.22
N LYS A 200 11.76 21.87 -7.16
CA LYS A 200 11.27 22.23 -8.50
C LYS A 200 11.57 21.15 -9.53
N THR A 201 12.82 20.70 -9.54
CA THR A 201 13.31 19.72 -10.51
C THR A 201 14.10 18.64 -9.80
N VAL A 202 14.05 17.43 -10.35
CA VAL A 202 14.90 16.31 -9.95
C VAL A 202 15.72 15.90 -11.14
N VAL A 203 17.01 15.79 -10.96
CA VAL A 203 17.96 15.33 -12.00
C VAL A 203 18.54 14.00 -11.56
N VAL A 204 18.52 13.02 -12.46
CA VAL A 204 19.17 11.72 -12.27
C VAL A 204 20.22 11.59 -13.37
N ALA A 205 21.48 11.55 -12.99
CA ALA A 205 22.61 11.39 -13.90
C ALA A 205 23.57 10.35 -13.34
N LYS A 206 23.89 9.32 -14.10
CA LYS A 206 24.82 8.23 -13.69
C LYS A 206 24.46 7.64 -12.29
N ASP A 207 23.17 7.42 -12.05
CA ASP A 207 22.61 6.94 -10.78
C ASP A 207 22.77 7.91 -9.59
N GLU A 208 23.26 9.12 -9.80
CA GLU A 208 23.31 10.18 -8.82
C GLU A 208 22.06 11.05 -8.87
N LEU A 209 21.61 11.46 -7.70
CA LEU A 209 20.38 12.22 -7.52
C LEU A 209 20.72 13.65 -7.08
N THR A 210 20.23 14.63 -7.84
CA THR A 210 20.30 16.05 -7.51
C THR A 210 18.91 16.65 -7.49
N LEU A 211 18.62 17.47 -6.48
CA LEU A 211 17.35 18.22 -6.36
C LEU A 211 17.64 19.70 -6.62
N GLU A 212 16.94 20.31 -7.55
CA GLU A 212 16.91 21.75 -7.77
C GLU A 212 15.76 22.36 -6.98
N LEU A 213 16.04 23.28 -6.08
CA LEU A 213 15.05 23.98 -5.28
C LEU A 213 14.44 25.17 -6.04
N GLY A 214 13.33 25.68 -5.55
CA GLY A 214 12.64 26.82 -6.17
C GLY A 214 13.46 28.09 -6.26
N GLY A 215 14.41 28.30 -5.37
CA GLY A 215 15.36 29.41 -5.35
C GLY A 215 16.59 29.24 -6.26
N GLY A 216 16.75 28.08 -6.92
CA GLY A 216 17.91 27.79 -7.80
C GLY A 216 19.07 27.07 -7.11
N LEU A 217 19.01 26.86 -5.80
CA LEU A 217 20.00 26.07 -5.07
C LEU A 217 19.89 24.58 -5.45
N GLU A 218 21.03 23.95 -5.70
CA GLU A 218 21.11 22.50 -5.93
C GLU A 218 21.37 21.74 -4.63
N VAL A 219 20.67 20.65 -4.39
CA VAL A 219 20.98 19.70 -3.31
C VAL A 219 21.43 18.38 -3.94
N ARG A 220 22.74 18.10 -3.83
CA ARG A 220 23.36 16.90 -4.37
C ARG A 220 23.28 15.78 -3.34
N LEU A 221 22.51 14.73 -3.66
CA LEU A 221 22.28 13.58 -2.79
C LEU A 221 23.19 12.39 -3.14
N GLY A 222 23.82 12.42 -4.35
CA GLY A 222 24.61 11.31 -4.85
C GLY A 222 23.76 10.05 -5.07
N ASP A 223 24.28 8.89 -4.72
CA ASP A 223 23.55 7.62 -4.81
C ASP A 223 22.28 7.61 -3.93
N PRO A 224 21.27 6.77 -4.25
CA PRO A 224 20.02 6.73 -3.49
C PRO A 224 20.12 6.01 -2.13
N GLY A 225 21.30 5.54 -1.72
CA GLY A 225 21.53 4.99 -0.39
C GLY A 225 21.32 6.04 0.68
N ASP A 226 20.89 5.62 1.87
CA ASP A 226 20.66 6.47 3.04
C ASP A 226 19.88 7.77 2.79
N ILE A 227 19.01 7.75 1.76
CA ILE A 227 18.29 8.93 1.26
C ILE A 227 17.55 9.69 2.37
N ARG A 228 17.04 8.99 3.40
CA ARG A 228 16.35 9.62 4.53
C ARG A 228 17.31 10.45 5.38
N LEU A 229 18.51 9.92 5.63
CA LEU A 229 19.54 10.61 6.39
C LEU A 229 20.02 11.85 5.64
N LYS A 230 20.37 11.69 4.35
CA LYS A 230 20.81 12.78 3.47
C LYS A 230 19.78 13.91 3.40
N LEU A 231 18.50 13.58 3.23
CA LEU A 231 17.41 14.57 3.19
C LEU A 231 17.15 15.24 4.56
N THR A 232 17.30 14.50 5.66
CA THR A 232 17.16 15.07 7.00
C THR A 232 18.28 16.06 7.28
N LEU A 233 19.52 15.70 6.89
CA LEU A 233 20.68 16.56 7.01
C LEU A 233 20.54 17.81 6.14
N ALA A 234 20.18 17.64 4.86
CA ALA A 234 19.95 18.77 3.95
C ALA A 234 18.89 19.73 4.51
N ARG A 235 17.78 19.22 5.01
CA ARG A 235 16.72 20.04 5.61
C ARG A 235 17.23 20.82 6.83
N ARG A 236 18.03 20.18 7.69
CA ARG A 236 18.59 20.82 8.87
C ARG A 236 19.55 21.94 8.51
N ILE A 237 20.48 21.71 7.57
CA ILE A 237 21.45 22.71 7.12
C ILE A 237 20.73 23.89 6.46
N LEU A 238 19.82 23.64 5.52
CA LEU A 238 19.05 24.68 4.84
C LEU A 238 18.17 25.50 5.78
N GLY A 239 17.61 24.85 6.83
CA GLY A 239 16.83 25.53 7.85
C GLY A 239 17.66 26.44 8.76
N LEU A 240 18.91 26.05 9.07
CA LEU A 240 19.82 26.85 9.92
C LEU A 240 20.46 28.00 9.16
N THR A 241 20.82 27.78 7.90
CA THR A 241 21.58 28.76 7.10
C THR A 241 20.70 29.73 6.33
N GLY A 242 19.43 29.42 6.14
CA GLY A 242 18.54 30.17 5.25
C GLY A 242 18.92 30.12 3.77
N ALA A 243 19.91 29.30 3.39
CA ALA A 243 20.50 29.25 2.06
C ALA A 243 19.48 28.95 0.95
N ALA A 244 18.38 28.25 1.26
CA ALA A 244 17.31 27.97 0.30
C ALA A 244 16.60 29.23 -0.24
N ALA A 245 16.64 30.33 0.47
CA ALA A 245 16.07 31.62 0.06
C ALA A 245 17.08 32.49 -0.73
N GLY A 246 18.38 32.18 -0.64
CA GLY A 246 19.46 33.03 -1.18
C GLY A 246 19.81 32.77 -2.64
N GLY A 247 19.27 31.76 -3.30
CA GLY A 247 19.42 31.55 -4.74
C GLY A 247 20.53 30.58 -5.14
N GLN A 248 21.59 31.03 -5.80
CA GLN A 248 22.56 30.18 -6.50
C GLN A 248 23.55 29.47 -5.56
N GLY A 249 23.99 28.28 -5.95
CA GLY A 249 24.96 27.48 -5.21
C GLY A 249 24.53 26.02 -5.09
N TYR A 250 25.26 25.28 -4.26
CA TYR A 250 24.90 23.88 -4.01
C TYR A 250 25.12 23.46 -2.55
N LEU A 251 24.35 22.53 -2.11
CA LEU A 251 24.53 21.76 -0.88
C LEU A 251 24.82 20.31 -1.25
N ASP A 252 26.04 19.85 -1.01
CA ASP A 252 26.39 18.43 -1.23
C ASP A 252 26.25 17.67 0.09
N VAL A 253 25.38 16.69 0.09
CA VAL A 253 25.16 15.73 1.18
C VAL A 253 25.29 14.28 0.69
N SER A 254 25.99 14.09 -0.44
CA SER A 254 26.27 12.75 -0.96
C SER A 254 27.02 11.90 0.06
N LEU A 255 27.91 12.52 0.83
CA LEU A 255 28.58 11.95 1.98
C LEU A 255 28.03 12.62 3.26
N PRO A 256 27.16 11.97 4.00
CA PRO A 256 26.52 12.57 5.19
C PRO A 256 27.51 13.04 6.28
N GLU A 257 28.71 12.44 6.33
CA GLU A 257 29.75 12.77 7.31
C GLU A 257 30.51 14.07 6.95
N ARG A 258 30.39 14.51 5.69
CA ARG A 258 31.13 15.70 5.18
C ARG A 258 30.24 16.55 4.28
N PRO A 259 29.16 17.15 4.81
CA PRO A 259 28.33 18.03 4.00
C PRO A 259 29.07 19.28 3.61
N VAL A 260 28.88 19.72 2.36
CA VAL A 260 29.50 20.96 1.82
C VAL A 260 28.40 21.89 1.35
N LEU A 261 28.36 23.10 1.87
CA LEU A 261 27.47 24.16 1.40
C LEU A 261 28.30 25.25 0.73
N ASP A 262 28.03 25.50 -0.53
CA ASP A 262 28.60 26.62 -1.29
C ASP A 262 27.45 27.50 -1.81
N THR A 263 27.38 28.72 -1.32
CA THR A 263 26.36 29.71 -1.70
C THR A 263 26.92 30.81 -2.60
N ASN A 264 28.20 30.73 -2.93
CA ASN A 264 28.85 31.69 -3.83
C ASN A 264 29.42 30.94 -5.04
N PRO A 265 28.61 30.65 -6.09
CA PRO A 265 29.12 30.03 -7.28
C PRO A 265 30.12 31.00 -7.90
N GLN A 266 31.40 30.71 -7.80
CA GLN A 266 32.41 31.39 -8.60
C GLN A 266 32.00 31.17 -10.04
N VAL A 267 31.73 32.28 -10.74
CA VAL A 267 31.58 32.30 -12.18
C VAL A 267 32.95 31.84 -12.70
N GLY A 268 33.01 30.57 -13.09
CA GLY A 268 34.17 30.01 -13.75
C GLY A 268 34.38 30.78 -15.04
N GLY A 269 35.48 31.51 -15.06
CA GLY A 269 35.94 32.22 -16.24
C GLY A 269 36.34 31.27 -17.37
#